data_78225ee7b77788373bef61fc96b8ca49
#
_entry.id   78225ee7b77788373bef61fc96b8ca49
#
_cell.length_a   1.000
_cell.length_b   1.000
_cell.length_c   1.000
_cell.angle_alpha   90.00
_cell.angle_beta   90.00
_cell.angle_gamma   90.00
#
_symmetry.space_group_name_H-M   'P 1'
#
loop_
_entity.id
_entity.type
_entity.pdbx_description
1 polymer ?
#
loop_
_entity_poly.entity_id
_entity_poly.type
_entity_poly.pdbx_seq_one_letter_code
_entity_poly.pdbx_strand_id
1 'polypeptide(L)' 'WRPQVCFVLCLLLTVCVSQEDTIGDLKKLISAQTGTRWDKIVLKKWYTIFKDHVSLGDYEIHDGMNLELYYQ' A
#
# COMPACT_ATOMS: atom_id res chain seq x y z
N TRP A 1 -7.48 19.88 4.34
CA TRP A 1 -8.14 18.61 4.57
C TRP A 1 -7.80 17.64 3.43
N ARG A 2 -7.31 16.48 3.77
CA ARG A 2 -6.95 15.45 2.79
C ARG A 2 -7.76 14.21 3.05
N PRO A 3 -8.36 13.62 2.01
CA PRO A 3 -9.03 12.34 2.19
C PRO A 3 -8.01 11.26 2.53
N GLN A 4 -8.31 10.49 3.56
CA GLN A 4 -7.51 9.33 3.90
C GLN A 4 -8.20 8.08 3.38
N VAL A 5 -7.40 7.14 2.93
CA VAL A 5 -7.90 5.83 2.57
C VAL A 5 -7.33 4.81 3.53
N CYS A 6 -8.20 3.98 4.05
CA CYS A 6 -7.82 2.91 4.97
C CYS A 6 -8.23 1.59 4.32
N PHE A 7 -7.30 0.67 4.28
CA PHE A 7 -7.60 -0.63 3.68
C PHE A 7 -6.89 -1.72 4.44
N VAL A 8 -7.39 -2.93 4.27
CA VAL A 8 -6.89 -4.10 4.96
C VAL A 8 -5.98 -4.86 3.99
N LEU A 9 -4.76 -5.10 4.44
CA LEU A 9 -3.85 -6.01 3.77
C LEU A 9 -4.05 -7.40 4.33
N CYS A 10 -3.41 -8.38 3.75
CA CYS A 10 -3.54 -9.74 4.24
C CYS A 10 -3.13 -9.82 5.72
N LEU A 11 -3.66 -10.80 6.44
CA LEU A 11 -3.39 -11.04 7.86
C LEU A 11 -3.92 -9.93 8.78
N LEU A 12 -5.01 -9.29 8.39
CA LEU A 12 -5.70 -8.31 9.23
C LEU A 12 -4.91 -7.04 9.50
N LEU A 13 -3.89 -6.78 8.70
CA LEU A 13 -3.12 -5.55 8.83
C LEU A 13 -3.87 -4.40 8.20
N THR A 14 -4.23 -3.41 9.01
CA THR A 14 -4.95 -2.22 8.52
C THR A 14 -3.99 -1.04 8.45
N VAL A 15 -3.95 -0.37 7.32
CA VAL A 15 -3.14 0.83 7.14
C VAL A 15 -4.01 1.95 6.59
N CYS A 16 -3.72 3.16 7.03
CA CYS A 16 -4.43 4.35 6.58
C CYS A 16 -3.41 5.34 6.04
N VAL A 17 -3.62 5.79 4.82
CA VAL A 17 -2.70 6.71 4.14
C VAL A 17 -3.49 7.73 3.34
N SER A 18 -2.81 8.78 2.90
CA SER A 18 -3.41 9.76 2.00
C SER A 18 -3.31 9.27 0.56
N GLN A 19 -4.28 9.64 -0.26
CA GLN A 19 -4.21 9.31 -1.70
C GLN A 19 -3.06 10.01 -2.39
N GLU A 20 -2.50 11.04 -1.79
CA GLU A 20 -1.35 11.75 -2.34
C GLU A 20 -0.04 11.02 -2.07
N ASP A 21 -0.04 10.07 -1.15
CA ASP A 21 1.15 9.29 -0.83
C ASP A 21 1.47 8.33 -1.98
N THR A 22 2.75 8.00 -2.10
CA THR A 22 3.18 7.06 -3.13
C THR A 22 3.14 5.63 -2.61
N ILE A 23 3.26 4.69 -3.52
CA ILE A 23 3.34 3.28 -3.16
C ILE A 23 4.58 3.02 -2.29
N GLY A 24 5.69 3.71 -2.58
CA GLY A 24 6.89 3.59 -1.74
C GLY A 24 6.64 4.00 -0.30
N ASP A 25 5.89 5.09 -0.10
CA ASP A 25 5.52 5.53 1.25
C ASP A 25 4.64 4.48 1.95
N LEU A 26 3.71 3.89 1.22
CA LEU A 26 2.87 2.83 1.75
C LEU A 26 3.71 1.63 2.17
N LYS A 27 4.67 1.24 1.35
CA LYS A 27 5.56 0.12 1.67
C LYS A 27 6.37 0.40 2.93
N LYS A 28 6.83 1.63 3.10
CA LYS A 28 7.58 2.01 4.31
C LYS A 28 6.70 1.93 5.56
N LEU A 29 5.44 2.30 5.43
CA LEU A 29 4.51 2.18 6.54
C LEU A 29 4.27 0.72 6.91
N ILE A 30 4.08 -0.13 5.91
CA ILE A 30 3.92 -1.57 6.13
C ILE A 30 5.18 -2.14 6.77
N SER A 31 6.34 -1.71 6.31
CA SER A 31 7.61 -2.15 6.85
C SER A 31 7.72 -1.84 8.34
N ALA A 32 7.27 -0.67 8.76
CA ALA A 32 7.30 -0.27 10.15
C ALA A 32 6.40 -1.17 11.01
N GLN A 33 5.32 -1.69 10.45
CA GLN A 33 4.39 -2.53 11.19
C GLN A 33 4.79 -4.00 11.20
N THR A 34 5.41 -4.48 10.13
CA THR A 34 5.73 -5.90 9.97
C THR A 34 7.18 -6.25 10.28
N GLY A 35 8.05 -5.25 10.33
CA GLY A 35 9.48 -5.49 10.51
C GLY A 35 10.21 -5.96 9.27
N THR A 36 9.54 -6.02 8.13
CA THR A 36 10.15 -6.42 6.86
C THR A 36 10.68 -5.19 6.13
N ARG A 37 11.79 -5.32 5.44
CA ARG A 37 12.35 -4.20 4.68
C ARG A 37 11.40 -3.79 3.57
N TRP A 38 11.20 -2.47 3.42
CA TRP A 38 10.23 -1.96 2.43
C TRP A 38 10.62 -2.31 1.00
N ASP A 39 11.91 -2.43 0.71
CA ASP A 39 12.38 -2.77 -0.63
C ASP A 39 12.15 -4.23 -1.01
N LYS A 40 11.77 -5.06 -0.05
CA LYS A 40 11.42 -6.45 -0.29
C LYS A 40 9.93 -6.67 -0.42
N ILE A 41 9.14 -5.64 -0.20
CA ILE A 41 7.68 -5.74 -0.25
C ILE A 41 7.22 -5.47 -1.68
N VAL A 42 6.33 -6.32 -2.18
CA VAL A 42 5.70 -6.15 -3.48
C VAL A 42 4.20 -6.05 -3.25
N LEU A 43 3.62 -4.96 -3.72
CA LEU A 43 2.18 -4.75 -3.66
C LEU A 43 1.60 -4.88 -5.06
N LYS A 44 0.52 -5.62 -5.18
CA LYS A 44 -0.16 -5.74 -6.47
C LYS A 44 -1.65 -5.94 -6.25
N LYS A 45 -2.40 -5.72 -7.32
CA LYS A 45 -3.84 -5.96 -7.35
C LYS A 45 -4.16 -6.52 -8.73
N TRP A 46 -4.84 -7.67 -8.78
CA TRP A 46 -5.14 -8.36 -10.03
C TRP A 46 -3.82 -8.70 -10.74
N TYR A 47 -3.61 -8.14 -11.92
CA TYR A 47 -2.40 -8.36 -12.71
C TYR A 47 -1.46 -7.16 -12.68
N THR A 48 -1.77 -6.15 -11.87
CA THR A 48 -1.00 -4.92 -11.81
C THR A 48 -0.05 -4.94 -10.63
N ILE A 49 1.24 -4.80 -10.90
CA ILE A 49 2.25 -4.63 -9.86
C ILE A 49 2.44 -3.13 -9.67
N PHE A 50 2.26 -2.66 -8.44
CA PHE A 50 2.32 -1.23 -8.14
C PHE A 50 3.77 -0.77 -8.10
N LYS A 51 4.03 0.35 -8.78
CA LYS A 51 5.38 0.94 -8.82
C LYS A 51 5.52 1.96 -7.70
N ASP A 52 6.71 2.00 -7.11
CA ASP A 52 6.96 2.79 -5.89
C ASP A 52 6.75 4.28 -6.09
N HIS A 53 7.05 4.80 -7.26
CA HIS A 53 7.00 6.25 -7.50
C HIS A 53 5.62 6.76 -7.89
N VAL A 54 4.65 5.88 -8.05
CA VAL A 54 3.30 6.25 -8.47
C VAL A 54 2.45 6.47 -7.22
N SER A 55 1.61 7.50 -7.24
CA SER A 55 0.76 7.80 -6.10
C SER A 55 -0.42 6.84 -6.01
N LEU A 56 -1.00 6.76 -4.82
CA LEU A 56 -2.16 5.89 -4.60
C LEU A 56 -3.35 6.34 -5.43
N GLY A 57 -3.51 7.65 -5.60
CA GLY A 57 -4.60 8.17 -6.43
C GLY A 57 -4.49 7.76 -7.88
N ASP A 58 -3.28 7.62 -8.39
CA ASP A 58 -3.06 7.19 -9.77
C ASP A 58 -3.51 5.75 -10.01
N TYR A 59 -3.46 4.92 -8.98
CA TYR A 59 -3.94 3.54 -9.06
C TYR A 59 -5.38 3.41 -8.59
N GLU A 60 -6.03 4.53 -8.26
CA GLU A 60 -7.43 4.55 -7.81
C GLU A 60 -7.63 3.68 -6.57
N ILE A 61 -6.65 3.67 -5.68
CA ILE A 61 -6.74 2.94 -4.42
C ILE A 61 -7.65 3.71 -3.48
N HIS A 62 -8.63 3.03 -2.90
CA HIS A 62 -9.64 3.66 -2.06
C HIS A 62 -9.98 2.78 -0.87
N ASP A 63 -10.82 3.30 0.02
CA ASP A 63 -11.25 2.60 1.23
C ASP A 63 -11.87 1.25 0.91
N GLY A 64 -11.57 0.30 1.75
CA GLY A 64 -12.15 -1.04 1.64
C GLY A 64 -11.53 -1.90 0.56
N MET A 65 -10.54 -1.37 -0.15
CA MET A 65 -9.85 -2.13 -1.18
C MET A 65 -8.89 -3.11 -0.56
N ASN A 66 -8.84 -4.32 -1.09
CA ASN A 66 -7.89 -5.34 -0.65
C ASN A 66 -6.73 -5.41 -1.61
N LEU A 67 -5.53 -5.29 -1.08
CA LEU A 67 -4.30 -5.38 -1.86
C LEU A 67 -3.59 -6.69 -1.55
N GLU A 68 -2.86 -7.19 -2.53
CA GLU A 68 -2.05 -8.39 -2.36
C GLU A 68 -0.64 -7.97 -1.95
N LEU A 69 -0.14 -8.60 -0.90
CA LEU A 69 1.18 -8.32 -0.35
C LEU A 69 2.08 -9.53 -0.53
N TYR A 70 3.22 -9.31 -1.16
CA TYR A 70 4.21 -10.36 -1.38
C TYR A 70 5.57 -9.88 -0.93
N TYR A 71 6.46 -10.83 -0.66
CA TYR A 71 7.84 -10.54 -0.29
C TYR A 71 8.77 -11.16 -1.33
N GLN A 72 9.83 -10.44 -1.61
CA GLN A 72 10.89 -10.96 -2.48
C GLN A 72 12.01 -11.60 -1.68
#